data_ac51bb18906f066a693afeef1fef2fe7
#
_entry.id   ac51bb18906f066a693afeef1fef2fe7
#
_cell.length_a   1.000
_cell.length_b   1.000
_cell.length_c   1.000
_cell.angle_alpha   90.00
_cell.angle_beta   90.00
_cell.angle_gamma   90.00
#
_symmetry.space_group_name_H-M   'P 1'
#
loop_
_entity.id
_entity.type
_entity.pdbx_description
1 polymer ?
#
loop_
_entity_poly.entity_id
_entity_poly.type
_entity_poly.pdbx_seq_one_letter_code
_entity_poly.pdbx_strand_id
1 'polypeptide(L)'
;MITVIIPIYNVSKYLKNCLESVINQTYKNLEIICINDGSTDNSLQILKEYKERDERIIIIDKKNAGVSAARNDGIEKASGEYLFCVDGDDYIDEDFFEKFYNYAKKNDSDLVVLSSFWNLDKRINKNHGFHSALPTCSMFIKRKILQENKTLRYPLNVQPGEDGIFSHKLLMFVKTVSFEYKANYHYVKRAGQDSQRAIKEPKILSVAIKKWLEILEEFYNEYNFWENKSLSFAKYIEQEVFLAFRTKNFNIEDERKIFEIIKNTLNKVIKNIDKEDYKYFSKEFIYLIESVSIKEYYSKVKYRYNYLRFSIFSKDISIRYKENRFKFYKNDIV
;
A
#
# COMPACT_ATOMS: atom_id res chain seq x y z
N MET A 1 -12.69 -2.05 23.14
CA MET A 1 -12.92 -0.81 22.37
C MET A 1 -12.11 -0.85 21.09
N ILE A 2 -12.67 -0.37 19.99
CA ILE A 2 -11.99 -0.21 18.71
C ILE A 2 -11.84 1.29 18.43
N THR A 3 -10.66 1.72 17.98
CA THR A 3 -10.44 3.05 17.43
C THR A 3 -10.58 3.02 15.92
N VAL A 4 -11.49 3.83 15.38
CA VAL A 4 -11.67 4.07 13.95
C VAL A 4 -11.01 5.40 13.60
N ILE A 5 -10.02 5.37 12.72
CA ILE A 5 -9.29 6.56 12.25
C ILE A 5 -9.81 6.93 10.87
N ILE A 6 -10.29 8.17 10.72
CA ILE A 6 -10.86 8.65 9.46
C ILE A 6 -10.09 9.90 9.02
N PRO A 7 -9.12 9.76 8.08
CA PRO A 7 -8.46 10.91 7.46
C PRO A 7 -9.42 11.59 6.48
N ILE A 8 -9.49 12.92 6.55
CA ILE A 8 -10.48 13.74 5.82
C ILE A 8 -9.78 14.91 5.15
N TYR A 9 -9.89 14.99 3.82
CA TYR A 9 -9.44 16.13 3.04
C TYR A 9 -10.30 16.32 1.80
N ASN A 10 -11.13 17.36 1.77
CA ASN A 10 -12.00 17.72 0.65
C ASN A 10 -12.89 16.56 0.15
N VAL A 11 -13.61 15.94 1.08
CA VAL A 11 -14.50 14.77 0.83
C VAL A 11 -15.95 15.03 1.25
N SER A 12 -16.39 16.28 1.38
CA SER A 12 -17.73 16.66 1.89
C SER A 12 -18.89 15.95 1.20
N LYS A 13 -18.74 15.58 -0.09
CA LYS A 13 -19.76 14.85 -0.86
C LYS A 13 -20.00 13.43 -0.37
N TYR A 14 -18.99 12.78 0.22
CA TYR A 14 -19.00 11.38 0.62
C TYR A 14 -19.03 11.20 2.12
N LEU A 15 -18.54 12.22 2.86
CA LEU A 15 -18.27 12.14 4.28
C LEU A 15 -19.49 11.76 5.13
N LYS A 16 -20.69 12.23 4.78
CA LYS A 16 -21.92 11.84 5.50
C LYS A 16 -22.16 10.34 5.45
N ASN A 17 -22.02 9.73 4.29
CA ASN A 17 -22.20 8.29 4.13
C ASN A 17 -21.13 7.50 4.91
N CYS A 18 -19.89 7.95 4.88
CA CYS A 18 -18.80 7.38 5.67
C CYS A 18 -19.13 7.42 7.17
N LEU A 19 -19.46 8.59 7.71
CA LEU A 19 -19.78 8.76 9.14
C LEU A 19 -20.99 7.94 9.56
N GLU A 20 -22.10 7.96 8.80
CA GLU A 20 -23.29 7.15 9.08
C GLU A 20 -22.93 5.65 9.12
N SER A 21 -22.09 5.14 8.22
CA SER A 21 -21.69 3.75 8.22
C SER A 21 -20.89 3.34 9.46
N VAL A 22 -20.13 4.28 10.05
CA VAL A 22 -19.31 4.04 11.24
C VAL A 22 -20.12 4.22 12.53
N ILE A 23 -20.95 5.25 12.65
CA ILE A 23 -21.72 5.51 13.88
C ILE A 23 -22.83 4.47 14.10
N ASN A 24 -23.39 3.90 13.00
CA ASN A 24 -24.47 2.92 13.04
C ASN A 24 -23.98 1.47 13.19
N GLN A 25 -22.68 1.23 13.36
CA GLN A 25 -22.16 -0.13 13.57
C GLN A 25 -22.87 -0.88 14.69
N THR A 26 -23.07 -2.19 14.52
CA THR A 26 -23.62 -3.10 15.55
C THR A 26 -22.70 -3.15 16.77
N TYR A 27 -21.39 -3.12 16.59
CA TYR A 27 -20.41 -3.00 17.66
C TYR A 27 -20.32 -1.56 18.17
N LYS A 28 -20.85 -1.29 19.37
CA LYS A 28 -21.03 0.09 19.87
C LYS A 28 -19.81 0.68 20.57
N ASN A 29 -18.88 -0.14 21.09
CA ASN A 29 -17.71 0.33 21.85
C ASN A 29 -16.62 0.86 20.94
N LEU A 30 -16.89 2.00 20.26
CA LEU A 30 -16.02 2.66 19.31
C LEU A 30 -15.51 4.00 19.86
N GLU A 31 -14.28 4.32 19.51
CA GLU A 31 -13.67 5.64 19.52
C GLU A 31 -13.47 6.04 18.05
N ILE A 32 -14.04 7.18 17.62
CA ILE A 32 -14.05 7.60 16.21
C ILE A 32 -13.21 8.87 16.11
N ILE A 33 -12.00 8.77 15.56
CA ILE A 33 -11.07 9.89 15.43
C ILE A 33 -11.11 10.37 13.98
N CYS A 34 -11.70 11.53 13.76
CA CYS A 34 -11.80 12.20 12.47
C CYS A 34 -10.72 13.27 12.37
N ILE A 35 -9.82 13.13 11.41
CA ILE A 35 -8.70 14.05 11.21
C ILE A 35 -9.00 14.92 9.97
N ASN A 36 -9.41 16.18 10.19
CA ASN A 36 -9.54 17.15 9.12
C ASN A 36 -8.16 17.69 8.77
N ASP A 37 -7.61 17.23 7.69
CA ASP A 37 -6.27 17.62 7.19
C ASP A 37 -6.32 18.90 6.35
N GLY A 38 -6.92 19.97 6.91
CA GLY A 38 -6.99 21.27 6.28
C GLY A 38 -7.94 21.34 5.07
N SER A 39 -9.12 20.71 5.15
CA SER A 39 -10.14 20.79 4.10
C SER A 39 -10.58 22.23 3.86
N THR A 40 -10.81 22.55 2.57
CA THR A 40 -11.31 23.86 2.11
C THR A 40 -12.78 23.80 1.66
N ASP A 41 -13.38 22.61 1.67
CA ASP A 41 -14.80 22.37 1.42
C ASP A 41 -15.60 22.30 2.76
N ASN A 42 -16.85 21.85 2.69
CA ASN A 42 -17.72 21.75 3.86
C ASN A 42 -17.41 20.56 4.80
N SER A 43 -16.29 19.83 4.60
CA SER A 43 -15.97 18.63 5.41
C SER A 43 -15.91 18.93 6.91
N LEU A 44 -15.23 20.01 7.32
CA LEU A 44 -15.12 20.39 8.74
C LEU A 44 -16.48 20.74 9.35
N GLN A 45 -17.35 21.42 8.60
CA GLN A 45 -18.70 21.75 9.09
C GLN A 45 -19.53 20.47 9.32
N ILE A 46 -19.46 19.53 8.40
CA ILE A 46 -20.12 18.22 8.55
C ILE A 46 -19.60 17.49 9.79
N LEU A 47 -18.29 17.47 10.02
CA LEU A 47 -17.72 16.85 11.22
C LEU A 47 -18.26 17.45 12.51
N LYS A 48 -18.39 18.77 12.59
CA LYS A 48 -18.94 19.46 13.77
C LYS A 48 -20.38 19.05 14.03
N GLU A 49 -21.23 18.99 13.00
CA GLU A 49 -22.61 18.55 13.07
C GLU A 49 -22.73 17.11 13.59
N TYR A 50 -21.84 16.20 13.14
CA TYR A 50 -21.84 14.82 13.60
C TYR A 50 -21.28 14.66 15.02
N LYS A 51 -20.31 15.47 15.41
CA LYS A 51 -19.80 15.48 16.79
C LYS A 51 -20.88 15.88 17.81
N GLU A 52 -21.79 16.78 17.45
CA GLU A 52 -22.94 17.14 18.31
C GLU A 52 -23.94 15.98 18.46
N ARG A 53 -24.01 15.07 17.49
CA ARG A 53 -24.91 13.92 17.46
C ARG A 53 -24.33 12.66 18.11
N ASP A 54 -22.99 12.53 18.15
CA ASP A 54 -22.31 11.34 18.66
C ASP A 54 -21.04 11.71 19.42
N GLU A 55 -21.07 11.50 20.75
CA GLU A 55 -19.96 11.85 21.65
C GLU A 55 -18.68 11.02 21.40
N ARG A 56 -18.79 9.84 20.76
CA ARG A 56 -17.65 8.99 20.40
C ARG A 56 -16.74 9.61 19.35
N ILE A 57 -17.21 10.64 18.62
CA ILE A 57 -16.43 11.34 17.61
C ILE A 57 -15.46 12.32 18.28
N ILE A 58 -14.19 12.20 17.92
CA ILE A 58 -13.12 13.13 18.29
C ILE A 58 -12.62 13.78 17.01
N ILE A 59 -12.61 15.11 16.95
CA ILE A 59 -12.13 15.86 15.79
C ILE A 59 -10.72 16.37 16.07
N ILE A 60 -9.79 16.11 15.15
CA ILE A 60 -8.48 16.75 15.06
C ILE A 60 -8.53 17.65 13.81
N ASP A 61 -8.49 18.96 14.01
CA ASP A 61 -8.45 19.94 12.91
C ASP A 61 -7.05 20.51 12.80
N LYS A 62 -6.42 20.36 11.63
CA LYS A 62 -5.01 20.71 11.40
C LYS A 62 -4.77 21.31 10.02
N LYS A 63 -3.61 21.95 9.86
CA LYS A 63 -3.13 22.33 8.53
C LYS A 63 -2.80 21.07 7.69
N ASN A 64 -3.08 21.12 6.40
CA ASN A 64 -2.79 20.00 5.50
C ASN A 64 -1.32 19.59 5.56
N ALA A 65 -1.11 18.29 5.83
CA ALA A 65 0.19 17.65 5.88
C ALA A 65 0.20 16.27 5.18
N GLY A 66 -0.91 15.93 4.52
CA GLY A 66 -1.10 14.70 3.76
C GLY A 66 -1.65 13.53 4.57
N VAL A 67 -2.21 12.54 3.86
CA VAL A 67 -2.94 11.41 4.44
C VAL A 67 -2.12 10.60 5.44
N SER A 68 -0.82 10.43 5.19
CA SER A 68 0.11 9.76 6.11
C SER A 68 0.19 10.47 7.46
N ALA A 69 0.30 11.80 7.46
CA ALA A 69 0.34 12.60 8.68
C ALA A 69 -0.99 12.51 9.44
N ALA A 70 -2.12 12.60 8.72
CA ALA A 70 -3.44 12.47 9.31
C ALA A 70 -3.64 11.09 9.97
N ARG A 71 -3.26 9.99 9.30
CA ARG A 71 -3.33 8.64 9.88
C ARG A 71 -2.41 8.50 11.09
N ASN A 72 -1.21 9.07 11.06
CA ASN A 72 -0.28 9.04 12.19
C ASN A 72 -0.82 9.81 13.41
N ASP A 73 -1.44 10.98 13.22
CA ASP A 73 -2.08 11.72 14.30
C ASP A 73 -3.23 10.93 14.93
N GLY A 74 -4.00 10.20 14.09
CA GLY A 74 -5.02 9.27 14.57
C GLY A 74 -4.44 8.12 15.39
N ILE A 75 -3.33 7.51 14.95
CA ILE A 75 -2.63 6.45 15.68
C ILE A 75 -2.13 6.96 17.05
N GLU A 76 -1.55 8.15 17.11
CA GLU A 76 -1.04 8.73 18.35
C GLU A 76 -2.17 9.03 19.35
N LYS A 77 -3.33 9.45 18.87
CA LYS A 77 -4.50 9.78 19.71
C LYS A 77 -5.25 8.54 20.17
N ALA A 78 -5.13 7.42 19.45
CA ALA A 78 -5.93 6.22 19.65
C ALA A 78 -5.76 5.62 21.04
N SER A 79 -6.89 5.18 21.65
CA SER A 79 -6.91 4.49 22.94
C SER A 79 -7.50 3.07 22.88
N GLY A 80 -8.15 2.69 21.77
CA GLY A 80 -8.75 1.38 21.58
C GLY A 80 -7.75 0.21 21.60
N GLU A 81 -8.24 -0.97 21.82
CA GLU A 81 -7.46 -2.21 21.80
C GLU A 81 -7.00 -2.54 20.36
N TYR A 82 -7.88 -2.28 19.41
CA TYR A 82 -7.62 -2.44 17.97
C TYR A 82 -7.85 -1.13 17.25
N LEU A 83 -7.15 -0.95 16.14
CA LEU A 83 -7.24 0.19 15.23
C LEU A 83 -7.70 -0.26 13.84
N PHE A 84 -8.51 0.57 13.20
CA PHE A 84 -8.85 0.44 11.79
C PHE A 84 -8.94 1.81 11.13
N CYS A 85 -8.45 1.94 9.90
CA CYS A 85 -8.58 3.16 9.12
C CYS A 85 -9.71 3.01 8.09
N VAL A 86 -10.65 3.96 8.08
CA VAL A 86 -11.68 4.10 7.06
C VAL A 86 -11.40 5.39 6.30
N ASP A 87 -11.23 5.33 4.98
CA ASP A 87 -11.03 6.53 4.19
C ASP A 87 -12.35 7.35 4.13
N GLY A 88 -12.26 8.67 4.25
CA GLY A 88 -13.42 9.55 4.43
C GLY A 88 -14.37 9.63 3.22
N ASP A 89 -14.00 9.01 2.10
CA ASP A 89 -14.82 8.88 0.90
C ASP A 89 -15.43 7.47 0.73
N ASP A 90 -15.11 6.53 1.62
CA ASP A 90 -15.57 5.14 1.61
C ASP A 90 -16.63 4.86 2.68
N TYR A 91 -17.20 3.65 2.70
CA TYR A 91 -18.15 3.22 3.74
C TYR A 91 -18.06 1.71 3.97
N ILE A 92 -18.64 1.25 5.10
CA ILE A 92 -18.59 -0.15 5.55
C ILE A 92 -20.00 -0.67 5.90
N ASP A 93 -20.20 -2.00 5.86
CA ASP A 93 -21.45 -2.63 6.30
C ASP A 93 -21.64 -2.47 7.83
N GLU A 94 -22.90 -2.53 8.29
CA GLU A 94 -23.29 -2.30 9.69
C GLU A 94 -22.64 -3.25 10.71
N ASP A 95 -22.29 -4.46 10.31
CA ASP A 95 -21.72 -5.51 11.17
C ASP A 95 -20.20 -5.67 10.99
N PHE A 96 -19.56 -4.71 10.30
CA PHE A 96 -18.16 -4.78 9.92
C PHE A 96 -17.23 -4.94 11.14
N PHE A 97 -17.31 -4.04 12.10
CA PHE A 97 -16.45 -4.08 13.30
C PHE A 97 -16.78 -5.22 14.24
N GLU A 98 -18.02 -5.66 14.31
CA GLU A 98 -18.41 -6.82 15.10
C GLU A 98 -17.75 -8.11 14.57
N LYS A 99 -17.77 -8.31 13.24
CA LYS A 99 -17.08 -9.42 12.58
C LYS A 99 -15.58 -9.41 12.85
N PHE A 100 -14.92 -8.26 12.65
CA PHE A 100 -13.50 -8.12 12.90
C PHE A 100 -13.12 -8.36 14.36
N TYR A 101 -13.83 -7.76 15.29
CA TYR A 101 -13.54 -7.88 16.71
C TYR A 101 -13.71 -9.31 17.21
N ASN A 102 -14.83 -9.94 16.86
CA ASN A 102 -15.11 -11.34 17.23
C ASN A 102 -14.03 -12.28 16.64
N TYR A 103 -13.64 -12.05 15.39
CA TYR A 103 -12.61 -12.85 14.75
C TYR A 103 -11.22 -12.65 15.38
N ALA A 104 -10.86 -11.41 15.69
CA ALA A 104 -9.61 -11.07 16.36
C ALA A 104 -9.52 -11.70 17.76
N LYS A 105 -10.60 -11.63 18.54
CA LYS A 105 -10.64 -12.21 19.89
C LYS A 105 -10.62 -13.73 19.88
N LYS A 106 -11.34 -14.35 18.95
CA LYS A 106 -11.36 -15.83 18.80
C LYS A 106 -9.98 -16.40 18.48
N ASN A 107 -9.18 -15.69 17.69
CA ASN A 107 -7.88 -16.18 17.19
C ASN A 107 -6.67 -15.54 17.90
N ASP A 108 -6.90 -14.69 18.92
CA ASP A 108 -5.88 -13.83 19.54
C ASP A 108 -4.96 -13.16 18.51
N SER A 109 -5.58 -12.51 17.53
CA SER A 109 -4.86 -11.99 16.38
C SER A 109 -4.19 -10.65 16.68
N ASP A 110 -2.94 -10.52 16.28
CA ASP A 110 -2.24 -9.24 16.25
C ASP A 110 -2.71 -8.37 15.08
N LEU A 111 -3.05 -9.02 13.97
CA LEU A 111 -3.56 -8.41 12.76
C LEU A 111 -4.67 -9.28 12.16
N VAL A 112 -5.83 -8.68 11.88
CA VAL A 112 -6.84 -9.31 11.02
C VAL A 112 -6.88 -8.56 9.70
N VAL A 113 -6.76 -9.30 8.61
CA VAL A 113 -6.74 -8.76 7.25
C VAL A 113 -8.08 -8.99 6.57
N LEU A 114 -8.68 -7.95 6.02
CA LEU A 114 -9.87 -8.04 5.17
C LEU A 114 -9.49 -8.73 3.85
N SER A 115 -9.89 -9.99 3.67
CA SER A 115 -9.52 -10.76 2.48
C SER A 115 -10.62 -10.84 1.42
N SER A 116 -11.86 -10.51 1.77
CA SER A 116 -13.04 -10.62 0.88
C SER A 116 -12.89 -9.82 -0.42
N PHE A 117 -12.22 -8.68 -0.39
CA PHE A 117 -12.17 -7.74 -1.52
C PHE A 117 -11.03 -8.00 -2.51
N TRP A 118 -9.82 -8.39 -2.03
CA TRP A 118 -8.61 -8.49 -2.86
C TRP A 118 -7.90 -9.84 -2.80
N ASN A 119 -8.50 -10.86 -2.17
CA ASN A 119 -7.85 -12.15 -1.90
C ASN A 119 -6.48 -12.00 -1.22
N LEU A 120 -6.40 -11.11 -0.23
CA LEU A 120 -5.15 -10.72 0.43
C LEU A 120 -4.49 -11.86 1.22
N ASP A 121 -5.25 -12.90 1.58
CA ASP A 121 -4.75 -14.15 2.16
C ASP A 121 -3.68 -14.81 1.30
N LYS A 122 -3.75 -14.66 -0.03
CA LYS A 122 -2.76 -15.17 -0.98
C LYS A 122 -1.45 -14.37 -1.01
N ARG A 123 -1.47 -13.16 -0.45
CA ARG A 123 -0.30 -12.26 -0.40
C ARG A 123 0.58 -12.47 0.82
N ILE A 124 0.10 -13.19 1.83
CA ILE A 124 0.80 -13.45 3.07
C ILE A 124 1.07 -14.95 3.18
N ASN A 125 2.35 -15.33 3.20
CA ASN A 125 2.73 -16.72 3.44
C ASN A 125 3.34 -16.88 4.83
N LYS A 126 2.53 -17.30 5.79
CA LYS A 126 2.92 -17.49 7.19
C LYS A 126 4.03 -18.54 7.37
N ASN A 127 4.03 -19.59 6.54
CA ASN A 127 4.95 -20.72 6.69
C ASN A 127 6.36 -20.40 6.20
N HIS A 128 6.51 -19.39 5.34
CA HIS A 128 7.77 -19.05 4.72
C HIS A 128 8.26 -17.63 5.06
N GLY A 129 7.55 -16.94 5.96
CA GLY A 129 7.99 -15.66 6.54
C GLY A 129 8.03 -14.48 5.57
N PHE A 130 7.45 -14.57 4.37
CA PHE A 130 7.37 -13.44 3.47
C PHE A 130 5.96 -12.83 3.41
N HIS A 131 5.91 -11.52 3.25
CA HIS A 131 4.70 -10.75 3.29
C HIS A 131 4.74 -9.66 2.22
N SER A 132 3.66 -9.52 1.48
CA SER A 132 3.51 -8.39 0.57
C SER A 132 2.81 -7.21 1.22
N ALA A 133 2.77 -6.10 0.48
CA ALA A 133 2.04 -4.92 0.90
C ALA A 133 0.53 -5.17 1.03
N LEU A 134 -0.09 -4.51 2.02
CA LEU A 134 -1.53 -4.51 2.26
C LEU A 134 -2.06 -3.08 2.15
N PRO A 135 -3.25 -2.88 1.58
CA PRO A 135 -3.90 -1.58 1.61
C PRO A 135 -4.36 -1.22 3.03
N THR A 136 -4.31 0.05 3.36
CA THR A 136 -4.66 0.57 4.70
C THR A 136 -6.05 0.12 5.16
N CYS A 137 -7.05 0.18 4.28
CA CYS A 137 -8.44 -0.20 4.58
C CYS A 137 -8.68 -1.71 4.71
N SER A 138 -7.62 -2.51 4.76
CA SER A 138 -7.71 -3.95 4.99
C SER A 138 -7.18 -4.41 6.34
N MET A 139 -6.60 -3.52 7.14
CA MET A 139 -5.83 -3.88 8.31
C MET A 139 -6.53 -3.52 9.62
N PHE A 140 -6.95 -4.51 10.39
CA PHE A 140 -7.43 -4.38 11.76
C PHE A 140 -6.30 -4.76 12.71
N ILE A 141 -5.66 -3.75 13.31
CA ILE A 141 -4.35 -3.85 13.96
C ILE A 141 -4.50 -3.80 15.47
N LYS A 142 -3.91 -4.75 16.20
CA LYS A 142 -3.79 -4.70 17.65
C LYS A 142 -2.88 -3.52 18.04
N ARG A 143 -3.43 -2.50 18.72
CA ARG A 143 -2.74 -1.22 19.01
C ARG A 143 -1.41 -1.40 19.75
N LYS A 144 -1.30 -2.41 20.61
CA LYS A 144 -0.08 -2.72 21.35
C LYS A 144 1.15 -2.78 20.45
N ILE A 145 1.03 -3.33 19.23
CA ILE A 145 2.16 -3.43 18.29
C ILE A 145 2.70 -2.06 17.90
N LEU A 146 1.80 -1.10 17.65
CA LEU A 146 2.18 0.26 17.27
C LEU A 146 2.70 1.09 18.46
N GLN A 147 2.33 0.72 19.69
CA GLN A 147 2.82 1.33 20.90
C GLN A 147 4.23 0.86 21.27
N GLU A 148 4.49 -0.44 21.13
CA GLU A 148 5.80 -1.05 21.38
C GLU A 148 6.83 -0.69 20.30
N ASN A 149 6.37 -0.34 19.09
CA ASN A 149 7.21 -0.01 17.95
C ASN A 149 6.85 1.36 17.38
N LYS A 150 7.35 2.41 18.00
CA LYS A 150 7.02 3.80 17.64
C LYS A 150 7.46 4.23 16.24
N THR A 151 8.39 3.50 15.63
CA THR A 151 8.82 3.71 14.23
C THR A 151 7.81 3.17 13.21
N LEU A 152 6.83 2.36 13.65
CA LEU A 152 5.72 1.91 12.83
C LEU A 152 4.71 3.03 12.61
N ARG A 153 5.04 3.94 11.68
CA ARG A 153 4.19 5.04 11.24
C ARG A 153 4.16 5.07 9.73
N TYR A 154 3.09 5.63 9.18
CA TYR A 154 3.02 5.92 7.74
C TYR A 154 4.13 6.87 7.35
N PRO A 155 4.89 6.58 6.28
CA PRO A 155 5.98 7.45 5.85
C PRO A 155 5.42 8.78 5.34
N LEU A 156 6.02 9.89 5.77
CA LEU A 156 5.64 11.22 5.34
C LEU A 156 6.18 11.52 3.94
N ASN A 157 5.44 12.32 3.18
CA ASN A 157 5.84 12.75 1.83
C ASN A 157 6.15 11.58 0.87
N VAL A 158 5.40 10.51 1.01
CA VAL A 158 5.43 9.34 0.13
C VAL A 158 4.03 9.10 -0.37
N GLN A 159 3.80 9.38 -1.64
CA GLN A 159 2.60 9.03 -2.38
C GLN A 159 2.98 8.84 -3.85
N PRO A 160 2.52 7.75 -4.46
CA PRO A 160 1.78 6.63 -3.88
C PRO A 160 2.68 5.66 -3.10
N GLY A 161 2.09 4.72 -2.35
CA GLY A 161 2.77 3.55 -1.77
C GLY A 161 3.07 3.64 -0.28
N GLU A 162 2.55 4.66 0.41
CA GLU A 162 2.69 4.84 1.85
C GLU A 162 2.09 3.67 2.65
N ASP A 163 0.97 3.12 2.18
CA ASP A 163 0.28 1.97 2.77
C ASP A 163 1.09 0.69 2.61
N GLY A 164 1.69 0.47 1.45
CA GLY A 164 2.54 -0.68 1.18
C GLY A 164 3.79 -0.70 2.06
N ILE A 165 4.45 0.45 2.25
CA ILE A 165 5.60 0.57 3.14
C ILE A 165 5.20 0.35 4.60
N PHE A 166 4.12 0.99 5.05
CA PHE A 166 3.62 0.84 6.41
C PHE A 166 3.27 -0.61 6.73
N SER A 167 2.47 -1.25 5.86
CA SER A 167 2.04 -2.63 6.07
C SER A 167 3.20 -3.62 6.00
N HIS A 168 4.17 -3.41 5.11
CA HIS A 168 5.38 -4.24 5.07
C HIS A 168 6.16 -4.17 6.38
N LYS A 169 6.39 -2.96 6.90
CA LYS A 169 7.03 -2.77 8.21
C LYS A 169 6.23 -3.41 9.35
N LEU A 170 4.91 -3.22 9.39
CA LEU A 170 4.01 -3.78 10.39
C LEU A 170 4.12 -5.31 10.44
N LEU A 171 4.10 -5.95 9.27
CA LEU A 171 4.16 -7.41 9.15
C LEU A 171 5.47 -8.03 9.68
N MET A 172 6.53 -7.25 9.86
CA MET A 172 7.78 -7.72 10.49
C MET A 172 7.63 -7.95 12.00
N PHE A 173 6.67 -7.28 12.66
CA PHE A 173 6.44 -7.36 14.11
C PHE A 173 5.20 -8.16 14.49
N VAL A 174 4.32 -8.44 13.54
CA VAL A 174 3.09 -9.21 13.75
C VAL A 174 3.40 -10.70 13.89
N LYS A 175 2.95 -11.32 14.99
CA LYS A 175 3.12 -12.76 15.25
C LYS A 175 1.93 -13.58 14.74
N THR A 176 0.71 -13.06 14.94
CA THR A 176 -0.52 -13.76 14.57
C THR A 176 -1.32 -12.95 13.55
N VAL A 177 -1.49 -13.50 12.34
CA VAL A 177 -2.31 -12.92 11.28
C VAL A 177 -3.50 -13.81 11.02
N SER A 178 -4.69 -13.23 10.97
CA SER A 178 -5.94 -13.89 10.60
C SER A 178 -6.59 -13.18 9.42
N PHE A 179 -7.57 -13.83 8.77
CA PHE A 179 -8.21 -13.28 7.59
C PHE A 179 -9.73 -13.27 7.76
N GLU A 180 -10.34 -12.10 7.62
CA GLU A 180 -11.79 -11.93 7.62
C GLU A 180 -12.31 -11.93 6.17
N TYR A 181 -13.31 -12.79 5.87
CA TYR A 181 -13.82 -13.02 4.53
C TYR A 181 -15.26 -12.54 4.33
N LYS A 182 -15.97 -12.18 5.41
CA LYS A 182 -17.41 -11.89 5.39
C LYS A 182 -17.75 -10.41 5.58
N ALA A 183 -16.81 -9.62 6.09
CA ALA A 183 -17.00 -8.19 6.23
C ALA A 183 -16.85 -7.49 4.87
N ASN A 184 -17.63 -6.45 4.61
CA ASN A 184 -17.56 -5.70 3.37
C ASN A 184 -17.14 -4.27 3.62
N TYR A 185 -16.11 -3.87 2.88
CA TYR A 185 -15.64 -2.49 2.74
C TYR A 185 -15.95 -2.00 1.33
N HIS A 186 -16.61 -0.86 1.23
CA HIS A 186 -17.07 -0.29 -0.04
C HIS A 186 -16.16 0.83 -0.49
N TYR A 187 -15.25 0.50 -1.40
CA TYR A 187 -14.34 1.47 -2.01
C TYR A 187 -15.04 2.30 -3.07
N VAL A 188 -15.16 3.61 -2.83
CA VAL A 188 -15.84 4.55 -3.73
C VAL A 188 -14.87 5.10 -4.77
N LYS A 189 -15.12 4.80 -6.04
CA LYS A 189 -14.31 5.34 -7.14
C LYS A 189 -14.75 6.77 -7.47
N ARG A 190 -13.84 7.72 -7.37
CA ARG A 190 -14.06 9.13 -7.74
C ARG A 190 -12.97 9.68 -8.65
N ALA A 191 -13.29 10.70 -9.41
CA ALA A 191 -12.31 11.41 -10.23
C ALA A 191 -11.27 12.11 -9.32
N GLY A 192 -10.00 12.06 -9.69
CA GLY A 192 -8.92 12.75 -8.98
C GLY A 192 -8.36 12.01 -7.77
N GLN A 193 -8.70 10.74 -7.56
CA GLN A 193 -8.04 9.91 -6.53
C GLN A 193 -6.55 9.72 -6.84
N ASP A 194 -5.72 9.73 -5.80
CA ASP A 194 -4.26 9.59 -5.93
C ASP A 194 -3.85 8.26 -6.58
N SER A 195 -4.60 7.17 -6.32
CA SER A 195 -4.41 5.88 -6.99
C SER A 195 -4.56 5.96 -8.52
N GLN A 196 -5.48 6.79 -9.02
CA GLN A 196 -5.65 7.01 -10.46
C GLN A 196 -4.56 7.91 -11.04
N ARG A 197 -4.09 8.89 -10.27
CA ARG A 197 -3.02 9.79 -10.69
C ARG A 197 -1.70 9.05 -10.91
N ALA A 198 -1.31 8.19 -9.96
CA ALA A 198 -0.12 7.35 -10.08
C ALA A 198 -0.15 6.40 -11.29
N ILE A 199 -1.36 5.96 -11.71
CA ILE A 199 -1.55 5.15 -12.92
C ILE A 199 -1.32 5.96 -14.19
N LYS A 200 -1.75 7.23 -14.20
CA LYS A 200 -1.69 8.12 -15.38
C LYS A 200 -0.32 8.76 -15.58
N GLU A 201 0.46 8.92 -14.50
CA GLU A 201 1.74 9.64 -14.50
C GLU A 201 2.89 8.71 -14.06
N PRO A 202 3.43 7.87 -14.97
CA PRO A 202 4.50 6.91 -14.63
C PRO A 202 5.76 7.56 -14.04
N LYS A 203 6.05 8.81 -14.38
CA LYS A 203 7.19 9.57 -13.85
C LYS A 203 7.09 9.78 -12.33
N ILE A 204 5.90 10.00 -11.79
CA ILE A 204 5.69 10.10 -10.34
C ILE A 204 6.07 8.77 -9.67
N LEU A 205 5.65 7.67 -10.28
CA LEU A 205 5.93 6.34 -9.75
C LEU A 205 7.42 5.98 -9.82
N SER A 206 8.15 6.40 -10.87
CA SER A 206 9.59 6.15 -10.96
C SER A 206 10.38 6.81 -9.81
N VAL A 207 9.99 8.03 -9.43
CA VAL A 207 10.58 8.73 -8.29
C VAL A 207 10.19 8.07 -6.96
N ALA A 208 8.90 7.69 -6.84
CA ALA A 208 8.38 7.06 -5.63
C ALA A 208 9.06 5.71 -5.34
N ILE A 209 9.27 4.87 -6.35
CA ILE A 209 9.93 3.55 -6.22
C ILE A 209 11.29 3.67 -5.53
N LYS A 210 12.11 4.63 -5.93
CA LYS A 210 13.41 4.86 -5.29
C LYS A 210 13.24 5.12 -3.79
N LYS A 211 12.33 6.02 -3.45
CA LYS A 211 12.06 6.39 -2.06
C LYS A 211 11.48 5.22 -1.23
N TRP A 212 10.63 4.39 -1.82
CA TRP A 212 10.12 3.19 -1.15
C TRP A 212 11.24 2.26 -0.70
N LEU A 213 12.16 1.98 -1.62
CA LEU A 213 13.28 1.08 -1.35
C LEU A 213 14.26 1.68 -0.34
N GLU A 214 14.57 2.98 -0.44
CA GLU A 214 15.42 3.68 0.53
C GLU A 214 14.85 3.59 1.95
N ILE A 215 13.55 3.90 2.14
CA ILE A 215 12.89 3.82 3.46
C ILE A 215 12.90 2.39 4.02
N LEU A 216 12.69 1.39 3.18
CA LEU A 216 12.72 0.00 3.62
C LEU A 216 14.15 -0.48 3.89
N GLU A 217 15.16 -0.07 3.10
CA GLU A 217 16.57 -0.36 3.39
C GLU A 217 17.01 0.23 4.73
N GLU A 218 16.65 1.50 5.01
CA GLU A 218 16.91 2.13 6.31
C GLU A 218 16.27 1.35 7.46
N PHE A 219 15.01 0.95 7.32
CA PHE A 219 14.29 0.15 8.30
C PHE A 219 14.96 -1.23 8.52
N TYR A 220 15.39 -1.91 7.46
CA TYR A 220 16.07 -3.19 7.58
C TYR A 220 17.45 -3.08 8.23
N ASN A 221 18.15 -1.94 8.03
CA ASN A 221 19.40 -1.64 8.72
C ASN A 221 19.16 -1.36 10.21
N GLU A 222 18.15 -0.54 10.54
CA GLU A 222 17.80 -0.17 11.92
C GLU A 222 17.50 -1.40 12.79
N TYR A 223 16.77 -2.39 12.23
CA TYR A 223 16.34 -3.58 12.97
C TYR A 223 17.21 -4.81 12.70
N ASN A 224 18.26 -4.70 11.93
CA ASN A 224 19.14 -5.81 11.52
C ASN A 224 18.36 -7.00 10.92
N PHE A 225 17.42 -6.70 10.01
CA PHE A 225 16.55 -7.70 9.40
C PHE A 225 17.14 -8.42 8.18
N TRP A 226 18.34 -8.06 7.74
CA TRP A 226 18.93 -8.61 6.52
C TRP A 226 19.12 -10.12 6.55
N GLU A 227 19.54 -10.70 7.67
CA GLU A 227 19.77 -12.15 7.77
C GLU A 227 18.46 -12.95 7.77
N ASN A 228 17.42 -12.44 8.46
CA ASN A 228 16.23 -13.23 8.75
C ASN A 228 15.00 -12.84 7.93
N LYS A 229 15.00 -11.68 7.25
CA LYS A 229 13.83 -11.11 6.56
C LYS A 229 14.10 -10.70 5.11
N SER A 230 15.27 -11.01 4.56
CA SER A 230 15.60 -10.68 3.17
C SER A 230 14.62 -11.26 2.16
N LEU A 231 14.11 -12.47 2.40
CA LEU A 231 13.08 -13.07 1.55
C LEU A 231 11.80 -12.21 1.50
N SER A 232 11.37 -11.66 2.65
CA SER A 232 10.22 -10.74 2.71
C SER A 232 10.46 -9.47 1.90
N PHE A 233 11.66 -8.90 2.00
CA PHE A 233 11.99 -7.72 1.21
C PHE A 233 12.03 -8.01 -0.30
N ALA A 234 12.64 -9.12 -0.71
CA ALA A 234 12.64 -9.52 -2.11
C ALA A 234 11.22 -9.76 -2.65
N LYS A 235 10.32 -10.33 -1.82
CA LYS A 235 8.90 -10.49 -2.18
C LYS A 235 8.18 -9.15 -2.30
N TYR A 236 8.46 -8.19 -1.44
CA TYR A 236 7.95 -6.82 -1.61
C TYR A 236 8.42 -6.20 -2.93
N ILE A 237 9.72 -6.32 -3.25
CA ILE A 237 10.25 -5.84 -4.53
C ILE A 237 9.54 -6.52 -5.69
N GLU A 238 9.33 -7.82 -5.64
CA GLU A 238 8.63 -8.55 -6.71
C GLU A 238 7.19 -8.08 -6.89
N GLN A 239 6.45 -7.96 -5.80
CA GLN A 239 5.00 -7.76 -5.85
C GLN A 239 4.58 -6.31 -6.04
N GLU A 240 5.37 -5.36 -5.58
CA GLU A 240 5.06 -3.93 -5.68
C GLU A 240 5.92 -3.25 -6.75
N VAL A 241 7.23 -3.35 -6.63
CA VAL A 241 8.16 -2.59 -7.49
C VAL A 241 8.28 -3.22 -8.88
N PHE A 242 8.55 -4.52 -8.94
CA PHE A 242 8.71 -5.24 -10.21
C PHE A 242 7.38 -5.38 -10.96
N LEU A 243 6.27 -5.56 -10.25
CA LEU A 243 4.95 -5.54 -10.87
C LEU A 243 4.67 -4.17 -11.51
N ALA A 244 4.98 -3.06 -10.82
CA ALA A 244 4.85 -1.72 -11.37
C ALA A 244 5.75 -1.54 -12.60
N PHE A 245 7.02 -1.94 -12.52
CA PHE A 245 7.97 -1.92 -13.63
C PHE A 245 7.44 -2.66 -14.88
N ARG A 246 6.78 -3.80 -14.70
CA ARG A 246 6.24 -4.60 -15.79
C ARG A 246 4.92 -4.11 -16.37
N THR A 247 4.09 -3.47 -15.56
CA THR A 247 2.70 -3.16 -15.91
C THR A 247 2.47 -1.71 -16.32
N LYS A 248 3.35 -0.80 -15.90
CA LYS A 248 3.25 0.63 -16.23
C LYS A 248 4.05 0.97 -17.48
N ASN A 249 3.58 1.98 -18.21
CA ASN A 249 4.22 2.44 -19.43
C ASN A 249 5.26 3.52 -19.10
N PHE A 250 6.41 3.11 -18.64
CA PHE A 250 7.55 4.02 -18.46
C PHE A 250 8.19 4.35 -19.81
N ASN A 251 8.78 5.53 -19.92
CA ASN A 251 9.71 5.81 -20.99
C ASN A 251 11.01 5.02 -20.81
N ILE A 252 11.83 4.96 -21.84
CA ILE A 252 13.07 4.16 -21.86
C ILE A 252 14.04 4.56 -20.75
N GLU A 253 14.15 5.86 -20.48
CA GLU A 253 15.05 6.40 -19.47
C GLU A 253 14.60 6.01 -18.06
N ASP A 254 13.31 6.16 -17.76
CA ASP A 254 12.73 5.75 -16.48
C ASP A 254 12.79 4.23 -16.29
N GLU A 255 12.53 3.44 -17.35
CA GLU A 255 12.71 1.97 -17.29
C GLU A 255 14.14 1.57 -16.90
N ARG A 256 15.15 2.20 -17.51
CA ARG A 256 16.55 1.94 -17.17
C ARG A 256 16.86 2.32 -15.73
N LYS A 257 16.43 3.52 -15.30
CA LYS A 257 16.64 3.99 -13.93
C LYS A 257 15.98 3.04 -12.91
N ILE A 258 14.73 2.63 -13.15
CA ILE A 258 14.03 1.71 -12.25
C ILE A 258 14.73 0.35 -12.23
N PHE A 259 15.14 -0.18 -13.39
CA PHE A 259 15.89 -1.42 -13.45
C PHE A 259 17.16 -1.36 -12.61
N GLU A 260 17.96 -0.30 -12.73
CA GLU A 260 19.20 -0.10 -11.95
C GLU A 260 18.90 0.01 -10.44
N ILE A 261 17.86 0.75 -10.07
CA ILE A 261 17.44 0.88 -8.67
C ILE A 261 17.08 -0.51 -8.11
N ILE A 262 16.25 -1.27 -8.81
CA ILE A 262 15.85 -2.62 -8.40
C ILE A 262 17.08 -3.52 -8.28
N LYS A 263 17.99 -3.51 -9.26
CA LYS A 263 19.20 -4.34 -9.25
C LYS A 263 20.13 -3.99 -8.08
N ASN A 264 20.33 -2.72 -7.82
CA ASN A 264 21.19 -2.27 -6.72
C ASN A 264 20.64 -2.75 -5.37
N THR A 265 19.35 -2.62 -5.14
CA THR A 265 18.70 -3.13 -3.92
C THR A 265 18.73 -4.66 -3.87
N LEU A 266 18.36 -5.35 -4.95
CA LEU A 266 18.39 -6.81 -5.00
C LEU A 266 19.79 -7.40 -4.74
N ASN A 267 20.85 -6.78 -5.22
CA ASN A 267 22.21 -7.24 -4.96
C ASN A 267 22.57 -7.25 -3.47
N LYS A 268 21.94 -6.39 -2.66
CA LYS A 268 22.10 -6.39 -1.19
C LYS A 268 21.26 -7.50 -0.55
N VAL A 269 20.03 -7.67 -1.02
CA VAL A 269 19.04 -8.58 -0.46
C VAL A 269 19.35 -10.05 -0.76
N ILE A 270 19.70 -10.36 -2.02
CA ILE A 270 19.86 -11.75 -2.52
C ILE A 270 21.01 -12.50 -1.84
N LYS A 271 21.99 -11.80 -1.32
CA LYS A 271 23.12 -12.42 -0.59
C LYS A 271 22.68 -13.23 0.62
N ASN A 272 21.53 -12.89 1.18
CA ASN A 272 20.98 -13.49 2.40
C ASN A 272 19.76 -14.38 2.10
N ILE A 273 19.56 -14.79 0.85
CA ILE A 273 18.45 -15.66 0.43
C ILE A 273 19.01 -16.95 -0.13
N ASP A 274 18.59 -18.07 0.44
CA ASP A 274 18.99 -19.38 -0.05
C ASP A 274 18.42 -19.64 -1.45
N LYS A 275 19.20 -20.32 -2.30
CA LYS A 275 18.72 -20.65 -3.65
C LYS A 275 17.47 -21.53 -3.66
N GLU A 276 17.25 -22.31 -2.61
CA GLU A 276 16.03 -23.09 -2.44
C GLU A 276 14.78 -22.23 -2.33
N ASP A 277 14.90 -21.01 -1.82
CA ASP A 277 13.79 -20.06 -1.68
C ASP A 277 13.42 -19.36 -2.98
N TYR A 278 14.23 -19.49 -4.04
CA TYR A 278 13.90 -18.99 -5.37
C TYR A 278 12.63 -19.61 -5.94
N LYS A 279 12.21 -20.78 -5.47
CA LYS A 279 10.91 -21.40 -5.80
C LYS A 279 9.70 -20.52 -5.44
N TYR A 280 9.85 -19.55 -4.54
CA TYR A 280 8.79 -18.61 -4.16
C TYR A 280 8.66 -17.40 -5.10
N PHE A 281 9.63 -17.18 -5.99
CA PHE A 281 9.61 -16.10 -6.96
C PHE A 281 9.00 -16.54 -8.30
N SER A 282 8.41 -15.58 -9.02
CA SER A 282 8.01 -15.81 -10.41
C SER A 282 9.23 -15.99 -11.30
N LYS A 283 9.06 -16.75 -12.37
CA LYS A 283 10.12 -17.00 -13.35
C LYS A 283 10.69 -15.70 -13.93
N GLU A 284 9.83 -14.72 -14.18
CA GLU A 284 10.25 -13.43 -14.70
C GLU A 284 11.06 -12.61 -13.70
N PHE A 285 10.74 -12.72 -12.40
CA PHE A 285 11.52 -12.06 -11.37
C PHE A 285 12.89 -12.73 -11.18
N ILE A 286 12.95 -14.06 -11.29
CA ILE A 286 14.24 -14.79 -11.32
C ILE A 286 15.10 -14.31 -12.49
N TYR A 287 14.52 -14.14 -13.69
CA TYR A 287 15.25 -13.57 -14.82
C TYR A 287 15.79 -12.18 -14.55
N LEU A 288 15.04 -11.34 -13.83
CA LEU A 288 15.53 -10.03 -13.39
C LEU A 288 16.71 -10.17 -12.42
N ILE A 289 16.60 -11.06 -11.42
CA ILE A 289 17.68 -11.33 -10.45
C ILE A 289 18.97 -11.73 -11.17
N GLU A 290 18.89 -12.64 -12.12
CA GLU A 290 20.02 -13.22 -12.85
C GLU A 290 20.61 -12.32 -13.93
N SER A 291 19.88 -11.31 -14.39
CA SER A 291 20.34 -10.45 -15.49
C SER A 291 21.26 -9.34 -14.98
N VAL A 292 22.36 -9.09 -15.67
CA VAL A 292 23.29 -8.00 -15.36
C VAL A 292 22.90 -6.68 -16.03
N SER A 293 22.01 -6.71 -17.02
CA SER A 293 21.53 -5.53 -17.73
C SER A 293 20.07 -5.67 -18.13
N ILE A 294 19.40 -4.53 -18.35
CA ILE A 294 18.01 -4.49 -18.83
C ILE A 294 17.88 -5.18 -20.21
N LYS A 295 18.92 -5.10 -21.06
CA LYS A 295 18.96 -5.76 -22.37
C LYS A 295 18.95 -7.29 -22.21
N GLU A 296 19.74 -7.82 -21.29
CA GLU A 296 19.77 -9.24 -20.98
C GLU A 296 18.43 -9.71 -20.41
N TYR A 297 17.88 -8.97 -19.45
CA TYR A 297 16.55 -9.25 -18.91
C TYR A 297 15.50 -9.38 -20.01
N TYR A 298 15.42 -8.40 -20.90
CA TYR A 298 14.46 -8.46 -22.01
C TYR A 298 14.74 -9.62 -22.99
N SER A 299 15.99 -10.05 -23.14
CA SER A 299 16.30 -11.23 -23.97
C SER A 299 15.77 -12.54 -23.37
N LYS A 300 15.75 -12.66 -22.03
CA LYS A 300 15.22 -13.83 -21.30
C LYS A 300 13.68 -13.87 -21.26
N VAL A 301 13.03 -12.69 -21.29
CA VAL A 301 11.54 -12.57 -21.25
C VAL A 301 10.90 -12.62 -22.63
N LYS A 302 11.62 -13.03 -23.67
CA LYS A 302 11.27 -12.97 -25.10
C LYS A 302 9.89 -13.53 -25.49
N TYR A 303 9.28 -14.35 -24.68
CA TYR A 303 8.00 -15.00 -25.02
C TYR A 303 6.75 -14.16 -24.75
N ARG A 304 6.87 -12.94 -24.17
CA ARG A 304 5.69 -12.12 -23.85
C ARG A 304 5.66 -10.71 -24.45
N TYR A 305 6.81 -10.12 -24.81
CA TYR A 305 6.87 -8.77 -25.37
C TYR A 305 8.01 -8.66 -26.38
N ASN A 306 7.67 -8.46 -27.62
CA ASN A 306 8.64 -8.07 -28.63
C ASN A 306 8.72 -6.53 -28.63
N TYR A 307 9.94 -5.99 -28.57
CA TYR A 307 10.20 -4.56 -28.72
C TYR A 307 10.80 -4.33 -30.11
N LEU A 308 10.12 -3.54 -30.92
CA LEU A 308 10.71 -2.93 -32.10
C LEU A 308 11.13 -1.50 -31.71
N ARG A 309 12.43 -1.27 -31.72
CA ARG A 309 13.00 0.07 -31.58
C ARG A 309 13.59 0.48 -32.90
N PHE A 310 13.20 1.65 -33.36
CA PHE A 310 13.83 2.30 -34.49
C PHE A 310 13.85 3.80 -34.26
N SER A 311 14.93 4.43 -34.66
CA SER A 311 15.08 5.88 -34.65
C SER A 311 14.72 6.42 -36.04
N ILE A 312 13.75 7.32 -36.09
CA ILE A 312 13.39 8.07 -37.32
C ILE A 312 13.58 9.55 -36.99
N PHE A 313 14.45 10.23 -37.72
CA PHE A 313 14.71 11.66 -37.58
C PHE A 313 15.01 12.09 -36.14
N SER A 314 16.01 11.43 -35.48
CA SER A 314 16.43 11.69 -34.09
C SER A 314 15.35 11.45 -33.00
N LYS A 315 14.24 10.83 -33.32
CA LYS A 315 13.22 10.42 -32.35
C LYS A 315 13.26 8.90 -32.16
N ASP A 316 13.41 8.46 -30.92
CA ASP A 316 13.28 7.05 -30.58
C ASP A 316 11.82 6.66 -30.53
N ILE A 317 11.41 5.74 -31.37
CA ILE A 317 10.07 5.16 -31.37
C ILE A 317 10.21 3.73 -30.86
N SER A 318 9.46 3.40 -29.80
CA SER A 318 9.35 2.04 -29.28
C SER A 318 7.95 1.50 -29.52
N ILE A 319 7.87 0.33 -30.13
CA ILE A 319 6.62 -0.40 -30.29
C ILE A 319 6.66 -1.59 -29.35
N ARG A 320 5.70 -1.66 -28.44
CA ARG A 320 5.48 -2.79 -27.55
C ARG A 320 4.30 -3.59 -28.09
N TYR A 321 4.51 -4.85 -28.44
CA TYR A 321 3.41 -5.71 -28.86
C TYR A 321 3.38 -7.02 -28.09
N LYS A 322 2.18 -7.43 -27.68
CA LYS A 322 1.89 -8.75 -27.16
C LYS A 322 1.48 -9.62 -28.37
N GLU A 323 1.86 -10.89 -28.41
CA GLU A 323 1.36 -11.81 -29.44
C GLU A 323 -0.14 -11.59 -29.61
N ASN A 324 -0.57 -11.05 -30.76
CA ASN A 324 -1.93 -10.71 -31.20
C ASN A 324 -2.49 -9.31 -30.91
N ARG A 325 -1.74 -8.31 -30.40
CA ARG A 325 -2.22 -6.90 -30.37
C ARG A 325 -1.06 -5.91 -30.42
N PHE A 326 -0.99 -5.12 -31.49
CA PHE A 326 -0.08 -3.97 -31.61
C PHE A 326 -0.63 -2.79 -30.81
N LYS A 327 0.20 -2.18 -29.96
CA LYS A 327 -0.06 -0.85 -29.38
C LYS A 327 1.08 0.07 -29.76
N PHE A 328 0.75 1.15 -30.47
CA PHE A 328 1.70 2.20 -30.82
C PHE A 328 1.75 3.21 -29.67
N TYR A 329 2.93 3.51 -29.20
CA TYR A 329 3.16 4.60 -28.24
C TYR A 329 4.06 5.65 -28.91
N LYS A 330 3.53 6.86 -29.06
CA LYS A 330 4.30 8.00 -29.48
C LYS A 330 4.96 8.58 -28.22
N ASN A 331 6.28 8.50 -28.15
CA ASN A 331 7.00 9.25 -27.12
C ASN A 331 7.03 10.71 -27.57
N ASP A 332 6.19 11.55 -26.96
CA ASP A 332 6.38 12.98 -27.07
C ASP A 332 7.62 13.33 -26.24
N ILE A 333 8.68 13.61 -26.97
CA ILE A 333 9.91 14.19 -26.43
C ILE A 333 9.66 15.69 -26.37
N VAL A 334 9.63 16.25 -25.19
CA VAL A 334 9.92 17.65 -24.93
C VAL A 334 11.26 17.71 -24.26
#